data_72b26397ad0d930780f367912ba300ed
#
_entry.id   72b26397ad0d930780f367912ba300ed
#
_cell.length_a   1.000
_cell.length_b   1.000
_cell.length_c   1.000
_cell.angle_alpha   90.00
_cell.angle_beta   90.00
_cell.angle_gamma   90.00
#
_symmetry.space_group_name_H-M   'P 1'
#
loop_
_entity.id
_entity.type
_entity.pdbx_description
1 polymer ?
#
loop_
_entity_poly.entity_id
_entity_poly.type
_entity_poly.pdbx_seq_one_letter_code
_entity_poly.pdbx_strand_id
1 'polypeptide(L)'
;MCETQNRDKGNDRFMRIITGDFKGRRLEMPVGNDIRPTTEKVKEALFSMIAGNLYDAVCADLFSGTGNLGLEALSRGAEKCYFADNNRASLELTRRNIAMCRAEEWSVVIPGDFEKALGRLAERGEKIDIFFLDPPYREGLYDKCFALIREYDLLADEGIIVAEHWERDDFPDEYEGFQKLKERTYGSIAITIYG
;
A
#
# COMPACT_ATOMS: atom_id res chain seq x y z
N MET A 1 23.47 -46.17 -1.92
CA MET A 1 22.29 -45.57 -2.58
C MET A 1 21.87 -44.40 -1.71
N CYS A 2 22.19 -43.19 -2.16
CA CYS A 2 21.96 -41.96 -1.41
C CYS A 2 20.76 -41.26 -2.06
N GLU A 3 19.62 -41.28 -1.39
CA GLU A 3 18.44 -40.58 -1.85
C GLU A 3 18.66 -39.08 -1.64
N THR A 4 18.89 -38.36 -2.72
CA THR A 4 18.90 -36.91 -2.77
C THR A 4 17.46 -36.41 -2.56
N GLN A 5 17.20 -35.91 -1.36
CA GLN A 5 15.99 -35.18 -1.06
C GLN A 5 15.89 -33.96 -1.98
N ASN A 6 14.98 -34.05 -2.92
CA ASN A 6 14.52 -32.97 -3.78
C ASN A 6 13.85 -31.94 -2.85
N ARG A 7 14.56 -30.86 -2.49
CA ARG A 7 13.95 -29.74 -1.81
C ARG A 7 13.05 -29.04 -2.83
N ASP A 8 11.77 -29.30 -2.72
CA ASP A 8 10.71 -28.55 -3.37
C ASP A 8 11.01 -27.06 -3.23
N LYS A 9 11.30 -26.42 -4.35
CA LYS A 9 11.21 -24.97 -4.47
C LYS A 9 9.72 -24.64 -4.50
N GLY A 10 9.08 -24.72 -3.33
CA GLY A 10 7.71 -24.29 -3.13
C GLY A 10 7.60 -22.84 -3.52
N ASN A 11 6.85 -22.59 -4.56
CA ASN A 11 6.37 -21.28 -4.97
C ASN A 11 5.70 -20.64 -3.73
N ASP A 12 6.38 -19.70 -3.09
CA ASP A 12 5.93 -19.05 -1.86
C ASP A 12 4.72 -18.17 -2.19
N ARG A 13 3.53 -18.77 -2.21
CA ARG A 13 2.23 -18.14 -2.49
C ARG A 13 1.69 -17.35 -1.30
N PHE A 14 2.53 -16.96 -0.37
CA PHE A 14 2.10 -16.24 0.81
C PHE A 14 2.78 -14.88 0.89
N MET A 15 1.99 -13.85 1.06
CA MET A 15 2.47 -12.58 1.58
C MET A 15 2.55 -12.65 3.09
N ARG A 16 3.54 -11.99 3.68
CA ARG A 16 3.65 -11.87 5.14
C ARG A 16 4.02 -10.47 5.54
N ILE A 17 3.70 -10.12 6.77
CA ILE A 17 4.21 -8.92 7.42
C ILE A 17 5.69 -9.13 7.74
N ILE A 18 6.52 -8.16 7.32
CA ILE A 18 7.97 -8.30 7.36
C ILE A 18 8.54 -7.87 8.71
N THR A 19 8.02 -6.77 9.27
CA THR A 19 8.60 -6.12 10.46
C THR A 19 7.49 -5.62 11.39
N GLY A 20 7.83 -5.32 12.64
CA GLY A 20 6.93 -4.73 13.63
C GLY A 20 6.09 -5.74 14.41
N ASP A 21 5.00 -5.29 15.00
CA ASP A 21 4.17 -6.05 15.95
C ASP A 21 3.46 -7.26 15.34
N PHE A 22 3.21 -7.21 14.03
CA PHE A 22 2.56 -8.30 13.30
C PHE A 22 3.57 -9.16 12.53
N LYS A 23 4.88 -8.99 12.75
CA LYS A 23 5.95 -9.69 12.02
C LYS A 23 5.69 -11.19 11.90
N GLY A 24 5.86 -11.70 10.68
CA GLY A 24 5.76 -13.12 10.36
C GLY A 24 4.32 -13.61 10.16
N ARG A 25 3.29 -12.80 10.40
CA ARG A 25 1.91 -13.17 10.08
C ARG A 25 1.73 -13.30 8.59
N ARG A 26 1.16 -14.42 8.18
CA ARG A 26 0.87 -14.73 6.77
C ARG A 26 -0.47 -14.14 6.42
N LEU A 27 -0.49 -13.34 5.35
CA LEU A 27 -1.74 -12.77 4.82
C LEU A 27 -2.39 -13.74 3.86
N GLU A 28 -3.72 -13.81 3.91
CA GLU A 28 -4.50 -14.51 2.90
C GLU A 28 -4.35 -13.79 1.55
N MET A 29 -4.26 -14.59 0.49
CA MET A 29 -4.09 -14.14 -0.89
C MET A 29 -5.32 -14.50 -1.72
N PRO A 30 -5.62 -13.75 -2.80
CA PRO A 30 -6.65 -14.13 -3.74
C PRO A 30 -6.33 -15.48 -4.38
N VAL A 31 -7.37 -16.24 -4.67
CA VAL A 31 -7.25 -17.50 -5.42
C VAL A 31 -7.12 -17.17 -6.91
N GLY A 32 -5.98 -17.43 -7.52
CA GLY A 32 -5.72 -17.21 -8.94
C GLY A 32 -4.29 -16.72 -9.21
N ASN A 33 -3.88 -16.75 -10.48
CA ASN A 33 -2.49 -16.42 -10.88
C ASN A 33 -2.33 -14.96 -11.35
N ASP A 34 -3.35 -14.14 -11.32
CA ASP A 34 -3.36 -12.83 -12.00
C ASP A 34 -2.90 -11.64 -11.13
N ILE A 35 -2.58 -11.88 -9.87
CA ILE A 35 -2.07 -10.82 -9.01
C ILE A 35 -0.57 -11.01 -8.85
N ARG A 36 0.20 -10.06 -9.36
CA ARG A 36 1.63 -9.93 -9.06
C ARG A 36 1.74 -9.27 -7.69
N PRO A 37 2.08 -10.04 -6.64
CA PRO A 37 2.29 -9.41 -5.35
C PRO A 37 3.53 -8.52 -5.43
N THR A 38 3.47 -7.33 -4.86
CA THR A 38 4.68 -6.60 -4.47
C THR A 38 5.58 -7.57 -3.75
N THR A 39 6.73 -7.88 -4.33
CA THR A 39 7.62 -8.88 -3.73
C THR A 39 8.05 -8.41 -2.34
N GLU A 40 8.24 -9.32 -1.40
CA GLU A 40 8.70 -8.96 -0.05
C GLU A 40 9.92 -8.03 -0.09
N LYS A 41 10.81 -8.22 -1.06
CA LYS A 41 11.98 -7.36 -1.28
C LYS A 41 11.62 -5.93 -1.64
N VAL A 42 10.65 -5.72 -2.53
CA VAL A 42 10.18 -4.38 -2.93
C VAL A 42 9.47 -3.72 -1.75
N LYS A 43 8.60 -4.46 -1.05
CA LYS A 43 7.93 -3.97 0.16
C LYS A 43 8.93 -3.57 1.26
N GLU A 44 9.94 -4.39 1.54
CA GLU A 44 10.98 -4.07 2.51
C GLU A 44 11.74 -2.79 2.12
N ALA A 45 12.06 -2.66 0.85
CA ALA A 45 12.73 -1.47 0.32
C ALA A 45 11.83 -0.23 0.44
N LEU A 46 10.54 -0.31 0.08
CA LEU A 46 9.56 0.76 0.24
C LEU A 46 9.55 1.25 1.69
N PHE A 47 9.30 0.33 2.63
CA PHE A 47 9.21 0.69 4.04
C PHE A 47 10.53 1.17 4.65
N SER A 48 11.67 0.79 4.09
CA SER A 48 12.96 1.37 4.45
C SER A 48 13.11 2.82 3.96
N MET A 49 12.53 3.15 2.80
CA MET A 49 12.56 4.52 2.27
C MET A 49 11.75 5.50 3.12
N ILE A 50 10.65 5.06 3.72
CA ILE A 50 9.69 5.87 4.49
C ILE A 50 9.77 5.60 6.01
N ALA A 51 10.81 4.94 6.50
CA ALA A 51 10.89 4.52 7.90
C ALA A 51 10.74 5.68 8.90
N GLY A 52 11.16 6.88 8.54
CA GLY A 52 11.05 8.10 9.38
C GLY A 52 9.64 8.70 9.43
N ASN A 53 8.73 8.27 8.52
CA ASN A 53 7.37 8.83 8.41
C ASN A 53 6.31 7.92 9.05
N LEU A 54 6.65 6.74 9.56
CA LEU A 54 5.67 5.71 9.92
C LEU A 54 5.10 5.83 11.34
N TYR A 55 5.91 6.28 12.29
CA TYR A 55 5.50 6.30 13.69
C TYR A 55 4.38 7.32 13.92
N ASP A 56 3.27 6.86 14.56
CA ASP A 56 2.05 7.64 14.80
C ASP A 56 1.38 8.19 13.52
N ALA A 57 1.75 7.67 12.31
CA ALA A 57 1.21 8.16 11.05
C ALA A 57 -0.23 7.67 10.81
N VAL A 58 -1.05 8.55 10.26
CA VAL A 58 -2.35 8.19 9.66
C VAL A 58 -2.13 7.86 8.18
N CYS A 59 -2.42 6.62 7.80
CA CYS A 59 -2.18 6.10 6.45
C CYS A 59 -3.48 5.92 5.67
N ALA A 60 -3.40 5.98 4.34
CA ALA A 60 -4.47 5.58 3.44
C ALA A 60 -3.94 4.69 2.32
N ASP A 61 -4.41 3.44 2.24
CA ASP A 61 -4.13 2.46 1.20
C ASP A 61 -5.32 2.45 0.23
N LEU A 62 -5.19 3.20 -0.89
CA LEU A 62 -6.31 3.48 -1.79
C LEU A 62 -6.64 2.33 -2.77
N PHE A 63 -5.77 1.35 -2.87
CA PHE A 63 -5.91 0.16 -3.70
C PHE A 63 -5.54 -1.09 -2.91
N SER A 64 -6.19 -1.26 -1.77
CA SER A 64 -5.69 -2.11 -0.68
C SER A 64 -5.53 -3.59 -1.02
N GLY A 65 -6.30 -4.13 -1.97
CA GLY A 65 -6.20 -5.52 -2.38
C GLY A 65 -6.30 -6.51 -1.21
N THR A 66 -5.16 -6.94 -0.72
CA THR A 66 -5.03 -7.82 0.46
C THR A 66 -4.84 -7.04 1.78
N GLY A 67 -4.67 -5.72 1.71
CA GLY A 67 -4.29 -4.87 2.83
C GLY A 67 -2.80 -4.91 3.16
N ASN A 68 -1.96 -5.41 2.26
CA ASN A 68 -0.56 -5.70 2.52
C ASN A 68 0.27 -4.48 2.92
N LEU A 69 0.10 -3.33 2.26
CA LEU A 69 0.86 -2.11 2.56
C LEU A 69 0.35 -1.45 3.83
N GLY A 70 -0.97 -1.27 3.96
CA GLY A 70 -1.55 -0.67 5.15
C GLY A 70 -1.30 -1.48 6.43
N LEU A 71 -1.38 -2.82 6.36
CA LEU A 71 -1.08 -3.69 7.50
C LEU A 71 0.41 -3.71 7.87
N GLU A 72 1.30 -3.60 6.90
CA GLU A 72 2.73 -3.44 7.15
C GLU A 72 3.01 -2.09 7.85
N ALA A 73 2.33 -0.99 7.43
CA ALA A 73 2.43 0.32 8.07
C ALA A 73 1.98 0.27 9.53
N LEU A 74 0.80 -0.30 9.79
CA LEU A 74 0.30 -0.50 11.17
C LEU A 74 1.25 -1.34 12.01
N SER A 75 1.82 -2.41 11.43
CA SER A 75 2.80 -3.26 12.11
C SER A 75 4.07 -2.52 12.51
N ARG A 76 4.39 -1.43 11.82
CA ARG A 76 5.59 -0.61 12.05
C ARG A 76 5.32 0.65 12.89
N GLY A 77 4.11 0.76 13.45
CA GLY A 77 3.76 1.81 14.41
C GLY A 77 2.94 2.97 13.81
N ALA A 78 2.34 2.82 12.64
CA ALA A 78 1.33 3.76 12.18
C ALA A 78 0.13 3.75 13.15
N GLU A 79 -0.44 4.92 13.44
CA GLU A 79 -1.58 5.09 14.35
C GLU A 79 -2.85 4.48 13.76
N LYS A 80 -3.06 4.69 12.45
CA LYS A 80 -4.31 4.32 11.79
C LYS A 80 -4.10 4.08 10.30
N CYS A 81 -4.89 3.19 9.72
CA CYS A 81 -4.89 3.01 8.27
C CYS A 81 -6.31 2.91 7.72
N TYR A 82 -6.58 3.69 6.68
CA TYR A 82 -7.77 3.61 5.85
C TYR A 82 -7.48 2.69 4.66
N PHE A 83 -8.32 1.67 4.48
CA PHE A 83 -8.20 0.71 3.39
C PHE A 83 -9.35 0.88 2.42
N ALA A 84 -9.06 1.19 1.17
CA ALA A 84 -10.06 1.33 0.12
C ALA A 84 -9.78 0.37 -1.04
N ASP A 85 -10.85 -0.18 -1.61
CA ASP A 85 -10.80 -0.97 -2.83
C ASP A 85 -12.20 -0.99 -3.47
N ASN A 86 -12.27 -1.00 -4.79
CA ASN A 86 -13.53 -1.08 -5.53
C ASN A 86 -14.02 -2.53 -5.67
N ASN A 87 -13.16 -3.51 -5.43
CA ASN A 87 -13.49 -4.93 -5.54
C ASN A 87 -13.95 -5.48 -4.19
N ARG A 88 -15.18 -5.98 -4.14
CA ARG A 88 -15.76 -6.57 -2.93
C ARG A 88 -14.94 -7.75 -2.37
N ALA A 89 -14.41 -8.59 -3.25
CA ALA A 89 -13.60 -9.74 -2.83
C ALA A 89 -12.27 -9.30 -2.20
N SER A 90 -11.64 -8.24 -2.74
CA SER A 90 -10.46 -7.60 -2.15
C SER A 90 -10.78 -7.07 -0.74
N LEU A 91 -11.89 -6.34 -0.58
CA LEU A 91 -12.29 -5.80 0.72
C LEU A 91 -12.60 -6.89 1.76
N GLU A 92 -13.22 -8.00 1.35
CA GLU A 92 -13.45 -9.15 2.24
C GLU A 92 -12.11 -9.77 2.67
N LEU A 93 -11.15 -9.85 1.75
CA LEU A 93 -9.80 -10.35 2.01
C LEU A 93 -9.04 -9.41 2.95
N THR A 94 -9.08 -8.10 2.69
CA THR A 94 -8.51 -7.08 3.58
C THR A 94 -9.06 -7.21 5.00
N ARG A 95 -10.38 -7.36 5.17
CA ARG A 95 -11.00 -7.53 6.51
C ARG A 95 -10.52 -8.79 7.22
N ARG A 96 -10.39 -9.92 6.51
CA ARG A 96 -9.86 -11.16 7.11
C ARG A 96 -8.41 -10.99 7.54
N ASN A 97 -7.60 -10.31 6.73
CA ASN A 97 -6.20 -10.04 7.06
C ASN A 97 -6.05 -9.06 8.24
N ILE A 98 -6.92 -8.04 8.33
CA ILE A 98 -7.02 -7.15 9.48
C ILE A 98 -7.32 -7.95 10.75
N ALA A 99 -8.34 -8.80 10.72
CA ALA A 99 -8.71 -9.65 11.86
C ALA A 99 -7.59 -10.64 12.24
N MET A 100 -6.91 -11.23 11.26
CA MET A 100 -5.76 -12.10 11.49
C MET A 100 -4.60 -11.33 12.16
N CYS A 101 -4.42 -10.07 11.81
CA CYS A 101 -3.45 -9.19 12.47
C CYS A 101 -3.95 -8.64 13.81
N ARG A 102 -5.22 -8.80 14.16
CA ARG A 102 -5.87 -8.16 15.32
C ARG A 102 -5.69 -6.65 15.28
N ALA A 103 -5.88 -6.08 14.08
CA ALA A 103 -5.63 -4.68 13.80
C ALA A 103 -6.93 -3.87 13.61
N GLU A 104 -8.07 -4.38 14.07
CA GLU A 104 -9.40 -3.81 13.85
C GLU A 104 -9.51 -2.39 14.44
N GLU A 105 -8.90 -2.13 15.59
CA GLU A 105 -8.97 -0.84 16.28
C GLU A 105 -8.25 0.29 15.50
N TRP A 106 -7.23 -0.07 14.72
CA TRP A 106 -6.42 0.86 13.92
C TRP A 106 -6.79 0.90 12.45
N SER A 107 -7.83 0.16 12.05
CA SER A 107 -8.19 -0.07 10.64
C SER A 107 -9.58 0.43 10.32
N VAL A 108 -9.71 1.20 9.25
CA VAL A 108 -11.01 1.65 8.72
C VAL A 108 -11.13 1.20 7.27
N VAL A 109 -12.07 0.31 6.97
CA VAL A 109 -12.32 -0.16 5.60
C VAL A 109 -13.39 0.70 4.94
N ILE A 110 -13.03 1.33 3.82
CA ILE A 110 -13.90 2.21 3.03
C ILE A 110 -14.28 1.47 1.73
N PRO A 111 -15.51 0.95 1.60
CA PRO A 111 -15.95 0.31 0.36
C PRO A 111 -16.17 1.34 -0.76
N GLY A 112 -15.57 1.10 -1.90
CA GLY A 112 -15.69 1.92 -3.11
C GLY A 112 -14.34 2.15 -3.75
N ASP A 113 -14.36 2.87 -4.87
CA ASP A 113 -13.15 3.33 -5.54
C ASP A 113 -12.41 4.40 -4.74
N PHE A 114 -11.22 4.76 -5.19
CA PHE A 114 -10.39 5.78 -4.57
C PHE A 114 -11.06 7.15 -4.54
N GLU A 115 -11.87 7.52 -5.56
CA GLU A 115 -12.58 8.80 -5.61
C GLU A 115 -13.56 8.92 -4.43
N LYS A 116 -14.33 7.86 -4.20
CA LYS A 116 -15.25 7.78 -3.06
C LYS A 116 -14.53 7.75 -1.72
N ALA A 117 -13.38 7.06 -1.66
CA ALA A 117 -12.58 7.02 -0.45
C ALA A 117 -12.03 8.40 -0.09
N LEU A 118 -11.42 9.10 -1.06
CA LEU A 118 -10.91 10.46 -0.88
C LEU A 118 -12.02 11.44 -0.48
N GLY A 119 -13.20 11.39 -1.15
CA GLY A 119 -14.35 12.21 -0.77
C GLY A 119 -14.79 11.98 0.68
N ARG A 120 -14.81 10.72 1.16
CA ARG A 120 -15.15 10.40 2.56
C ARG A 120 -14.11 10.88 3.56
N LEU A 121 -12.82 10.83 3.19
CA LEU A 121 -11.75 11.39 4.04
C LEU A 121 -11.91 12.90 4.16
N ALA A 122 -12.21 13.59 3.05
CA ALA A 122 -12.47 15.03 3.03
C ALA A 122 -13.70 15.41 3.89
N GLU A 123 -14.83 14.69 3.75
CA GLU A 123 -16.03 14.89 4.57
C GLU A 123 -15.77 14.76 6.08
N ARG A 124 -14.78 13.96 6.46
CA ARG A 124 -14.38 13.75 7.87
C ARG A 124 -13.35 14.76 8.36
N GLY A 125 -12.81 15.59 7.46
CA GLY A 125 -11.71 16.51 7.79
C GLY A 125 -10.41 15.80 8.14
N GLU A 126 -10.21 14.57 7.60
CA GLU A 126 -9.00 13.79 7.87
C GLU A 126 -7.80 14.41 7.15
N LYS A 127 -6.64 14.35 7.78
CA LYS A 127 -5.34 14.60 7.16
C LYS A 127 -4.55 13.29 7.17
N ILE A 128 -3.87 13.02 6.08
CA ILE A 128 -3.18 11.75 5.85
C ILE A 128 -1.68 12.01 5.75
N ASP A 129 -0.91 11.32 6.58
CA ASP A 129 0.53 11.41 6.58
C ASP A 129 1.15 10.57 5.47
N ILE A 130 0.54 9.41 5.13
CA ILE A 130 1.05 8.52 4.09
C ILE A 130 -0.08 8.01 3.22
N PHE A 131 -0.08 8.38 1.94
CA PHE A 131 -0.88 7.71 0.92
C PHE A 131 -0.07 6.59 0.25
N PHE A 132 -0.65 5.39 0.16
CA PHE A 132 -0.17 4.31 -0.69
C PHE A 132 -1.01 4.23 -1.95
N LEU A 133 -0.35 4.35 -3.11
CA LEU A 133 -0.94 4.26 -4.44
C LEU A 133 -0.30 3.10 -5.20
N ASP A 134 -1.03 1.98 -5.30
CA ASP A 134 -0.67 0.81 -6.11
C ASP A 134 -1.88 0.41 -6.98
N PRO A 135 -2.32 1.30 -7.89
CA PRO A 135 -3.49 1.04 -8.72
C PRO A 135 -3.23 -0.13 -9.68
N PRO A 136 -4.30 -0.86 -10.09
CA PRO A 136 -4.18 -1.75 -11.22
C PRO A 136 -3.75 -0.93 -12.44
N TYR A 137 -2.84 -1.50 -13.26
CA TYR A 137 -2.23 -0.84 -14.41
C TYR A 137 -3.26 -0.34 -15.44
N ARG A 138 -3.81 0.83 -15.17
CA ARG A 138 -4.74 1.56 -16.05
C ARG A 138 -4.26 3.00 -16.16
N GLU A 139 -4.25 3.52 -17.37
CA GLU A 139 -3.86 4.91 -17.63
C GLU A 139 -4.71 5.90 -16.85
N GLY A 140 -4.09 6.97 -16.34
CA GLY A 140 -4.73 8.12 -15.71
C GLY A 140 -5.24 7.92 -14.29
N LEU A 141 -4.99 6.78 -13.62
CA LEU A 141 -5.42 6.62 -12.21
C LEU A 141 -4.57 7.46 -11.25
N TYR A 142 -3.28 7.54 -11.49
CA TYR A 142 -2.39 8.37 -10.69
C TYR A 142 -2.77 9.85 -10.82
N ASP A 143 -2.98 10.37 -12.06
CA ASP A 143 -3.38 11.76 -12.30
C ASP A 143 -4.58 12.15 -11.46
N LYS A 144 -5.61 11.30 -11.47
CA LYS A 144 -6.82 11.52 -10.69
C LYS A 144 -6.59 11.44 -9.18
N CYS A 145 -5.77 10.49 -8.71
CA CYS A 145 -5.46 10.38 -7.29
C CYS A 145 -4.73 11.63 -6.79
N PHE A 146 -3.68 12.05 -7.47
CA PHE A 146 -2.92 13.24 -7.12
C PHE A 146 -3.79 14.51 -7.16
N ALA A 147 -4.58 14.70 -8.24
CA ALA A 147 -5.47 15.83 -8.38
C ALA A 147 -6.50 15.92 -7.23
N LEU A 148 -7.13 14.80 -6.86
CA LEU A 148 -8.13 14.77 -5.77
C LEU A 148 -7.49 14.92 -4.39
N ILE A 149 -6.30 14.34 -4.14
CA ILE A 149 -5.57 14.55 -2.89
C ILE A 149 -5.27 16.04 -2.71
N ARG A 150 -4.89 16.72 -3.80
CA ARG A 150 -4.64 18.17 -3.82
C ARG A 150 -5.91 18.98 -3.66
N GLU A 151 -6.94 18.67 -4.45
CA GLU A 151 -8.22 19.40 -4.45
C GLU A 151 -8.88 19.38 -3.07
N TYR A 152 -8.86 18.23 -2.40
CA TYR A 152 -9.46 18.06 -1.08
C TYR A 152 -8.52 18.40 0.08
N ASP A 153 -7.31 18.85 -0.22
CA ASP A 153 -6.29 19.21 0.78
C ASP A 153 -6.10 18.10 1.84
N LEU A 154 -5.92 16.84 1.36
CA LEU A 154 -5.89 15.68 2.24
C LEU A 154 -4.51 15.33 2.77
N LEU A 155 -3.42 15.76 2.12
CA LEU A 155 -2.07 15.48 2.59
C LEU A 155 -1.76 16.34 3.82
N ALA A 156 -1.20 15.73 4.87
CA ALA A 156 -0.67 16.46 6.04
C ALA A 156 0.55 17.32 5.65
N ASP A 157 0.92 18.30 6.49
CA ASP A 157 1.97 19.28 6.18
C ASP A 157 3.33 18.66 5.80
N GLU A 158 3.72 17.55 6.43
CA GLU A 158 4.93 16.78 6.11
C GLU A 158 4.58 15.39 5.57
N GLY A 159 3.37 15.24 5.06
CA GLY A 159 2.86 13.99 4.52
C GLY A 159 3.54 13.62 3.21
N ILE A 160 3.43 12.35 2.86
CA ILE A 160 3.99 11.78 1.64
C ILE A 160 2.99 10.95 0.86
N ILE A 161 3.16 10.93 -0.46
CA ILE A 161 2.45 10.05 -1.37
C ILE A 161 3.46 9.04 -1.92
N VAL A 162 3.22 7.77 -1.68
CA VAL A 162 4.04 6.65 -2.13
C VAL A 162 3.36 5.98 -3.31
N ALA A 163 3.93 6.08 -4.50
CA ALA A 163 3.43 5.45 -5.71
C ALA A 163 4.31 4.25 -6.10
N GLU A 164 3.70 3.06 -6.22
CA GLU A 164 4.32 1.87 -6.83
C GLU A 164 3.88 1.78 -8.29
N HIS A 165 4.82 1.80 -9.23
CA HIS A 165 4.52 1.83 -10.68
C HIS A 165 5.54 1.02 -11.49
N TRP A 166 5.30 0.86 -12.81
CA TRP A 166 6.31 0.29 -13.67
C TRP A 166 7.48 1.26 -13.85
N GLU A 167 8.71 0.75 -13.86
CA GLU A 167 9.93 1.52 -14.12
C GLU A 167 9.87 2.33 -15.44
N ARG A 168 9.10 1.87 -16.40
CA ARG A 168 8.92 2.54 -17.70
C ARG A 168 7.88 3.66 -17.70
N ASP A 169 7.08 3.78 -16.65
CA ASP A 169 6.07 4.82 -16.54
C ASP A 169 6.76 6.16 -16.19
N ASP A 170 6.30 7.23 -16.83
CA ASP A 170 6.85 8.55 -16.59
C ASP A 170 6.22 9.19 -15.36
N PHE A 171 7.04 9.37 -14.34
CA PHE A 171 6.67 10.06 -13.11
C PHE A 171 7.48 11.36 -13.02
N PRO A 172 6.87 12.55 -13.28
CA PRO A 172 7.58 13.82 -13.36
C PRO A 172 8.13 14.27 -12.01
N ASP A 173 9.05 15.25 -12.02
CA ASP A 173 9.63 15.81 -10.80
C ASP A 173 8.60 16.61 -9.98
N GLU A 174 7.54 17.09 -10.61
CA GLU A 174 6.36 17.68 -9.97
C GLU A 174 5.10 17.03 -10.53
N TYR A 175 4.24 16.56 -9.62
CA TYR A 175 2.98 15.89 -9.96
C TYR A 175 1.82 16.56 -9.23
N GLU A 176 0.94 17.27 -9.97
CA GLU A 176 -0.20 18.01 -9.39
C GLU A 176 0.18 18.93 -8.20
N GLY A 177 1.36 19.54 -8.27
CA GLY A 177 1.89 20.45 -7.24
C GLY A 177 2.64 19.77 -6.09
N PHE A 178 2.76 18.44 -6.11
CA PHE A 178 3.61 17.70 -5.18
C PHE A 178 4.99 17.47 -5.79
N GLN A 179 6.06 17.69 -5.03
CA GLN A 179 7.43 17.53 -5.48
C GLN A 179 7.92 16.09 -5.29
N LYS A 180 8.63 15.56 -6.29
CA LYS A 180 9.31 14.27 -6.16
C LYS A 180 10.43 14.36 -5.15
N LEU A 181 10.30 13.65 -4.05
CA LEU A 181 11.30 13.60 -2.98
C LEU A 181 12.32 12.49 -3.20
N LYS A 182 11.86 11.35 -3.72
CA LYS A 182 12.70 10.16 -3.87
C LYS A 182 12.14 9.20 -4.91
N GLU A 183 13.03 8.52 -5.62
CA GLU A 183 12.67 7.43 -6.53
C GLU A 183 13.69 6.30 -6.44
N ARG A 184 13.23 5.05 -6.52
CA ARG A 184 14.08 3.84 -6.56
C ARG A 184 13.44 2.77 -7.43
N THR A 185 14.26 2.15 -8.27
CA THR A 185 13.85 1.07 -9.17
C THR A 185 14.30 -0.30 -8.65
N TYR A 186 13.41 -1.28 -8.73
CA TYR A 186 13.60 -2.67 -8.33
C TYR A 186 13.14 -3.62 -9.43
N GLY A 187 14.03 -3.91 -10.38
CA GLY A 187 13.68 -4.67 -11.58
C GLY A 187 12.78 -3.85 -12.48
N SER A 188 11.56 -4.32 -12.72
CA SER A 188 10.56 -3.62 -13.54
C SER A 188 9.59 -2.74 -12.72
N ILE A 189 9.78 -2.64 -11.40
CA ILE A 189 8.96 -1.81 -10.52
C ILE A 189 9.78 -0.62 -10.04
N ALA A 190 9.17 0.53 -10.01
CA ALA A 190 9.70 1.72 -9.35
C ALA A 190 8.79 2.14 -8.19
N ILE A 191 9.39 2.75 -7.19
CA ILE A 191 8.71 3.41 -6.08
C ILE A 191 9.12 4.87 -6.12
N THR A 192 8.13 5.74 -6.27
CA THR A 192 8.33 7.19 -6.23
C THR A 192 7.58 7.78 -5.05
N ILE A 193 8.23 8.70 -4.34
CA ILE A 193 7.69 9.40 -3.17
C ILE A 193 7.58 10.86 -3.50
N TYR A 194 6.41 11.43 -3.25
CA TYR A 194 6.09 12.85 -3.38
C TYR A 194 5.68 13.45 -2.04
N GLY A 195 5.86 14.79 -1.93
CA GLY A 195 5.41 15.58 -0.79
C GLY A 195 5.26 17.05 -1.12
#